data_111b2b0a1507d353a0226219364dbc65
#
_entry.id   111b2b0a1507d353a0226219364dbc65
#
_cell.length_a   1.000
_cell.length_b   1.000
_cell.length_c   1.000
_cell.angle_alpha   90.00
_cell.angle_beta   90.00
_cell.angle_gamma   90.00
#
_symmetry.space_group_name_H-M   'P 1'
#
loop_
_entity.id
_entity.type
_entity.pdbx_description
1 polymer ?
#
loop_
_entity_poly.entity_id
_entity_poly.type
_entity_poly.pdbx_seq_one_letter_code
_entity_poly.pdbx_strand_id
1 'polypeptide(L)'
;IFELYEKENLLDSLDKDICLLLMAAILDNTLNFKAKPTTSRDINAYTKLEKLANLNFNYAEFYFNECEQTIKNNLKAAILNDTKLDNTGGKVPHVFAQLVVWDASNIIDNINIIHEALRTFKEPWLMNLISLKDVKGFLISNDNTIKSNIEQTFNCTFNNDIAILPD
;
A
#
# COMPACT_ATOMS: atom_id res chain seq x y z
N ILE A 1 -9.03 17.80 5.82
CA ILE A 1 -8.10 18.92 6.14
C ILE A 1 -8.12 19.94 5.00
N PHE A 2 -7.79 19.59 3.76
CA PHE A 2 -7.76 20.54 2.63
C PHE A 2 -9.04 21.40 2.53
N GLU A 3 -10.22 20.78 2.57
CA GLU A 3 -11.50 21.50 2.49
C GLU A 3 -11.76 22.48 3.65
N LEU A 4 -11.13 22.29 4.81
CA LEU A 4 -11.16 23.24 5.90
C LEU A 4 -10.37 24.51 5.54
N TYR A 5 -9.18 24.38 4.97
CA TYR A 5 -8.41 25.51 4.46
C TYR A 5 -9.19 26.27 3.38
N GLU A 6 -9.84 25.55 2.47
CA GLU A 6 -10.65 26.14 1.41
C GLU A 6 -11.85 26.91 1.99
N LYS A 7 -12.58 26.31 2.92
CA LYS A 7 -13.74 26.92 3.57
C LYS A 7 -13.39 28.20 4.34
N GLU A 8 -12.24 28.19 5.00
CA GLU A 8 -11.75 29.34 5.80
C GLU A 8 -10.96 30.37 4.94
N ASN A 9 -10.90 30.19 3.62
CA ASN A 9 -10.14 31.04 2.68
C ASN A 9 -8.66 31.14 3.03
N LEU A 10 -8.04 30.03 3.48
CA LEU A 10 -6.64 29.96 3.92
C LEU A 10 -5.74 29.25 2.90
N LEU A 11 -6.19 28.98 1.68
CA LEU A 11 -5.40 28.26 0.68
C LEU A 11 -4.10 28.99 0.33
N ASP A 12 -4.12 30.32 0.27
CA ASP A 12 -2.93 31.14 -0.02
C ASP A 12 -1.90 31.11 1.11
N SER A 13 -2.25 30.61 2.29
CA SER A 13 -1.34 30.42 3.43
C SER A 13 -0.59 29.08 3.41
N LEU A 14 -0.98 28.18 2.50
CA LEU A 14 -0.31 26.89 2.37
C LEU A 14 1.06 27.06 1.70
N ASP A 15 2.11 26.76 2.41
CA ASP A 15 3.42 26.64 1.80
C ASP A 15 3.54 25.34 0.99
N LYS A 16 4.64 25.26 0.21
CA LYS A 16 4.89 24.11 -0.66
C LYS A 16 4.98 22.80 0.11
N ASP A 17 5.59 22.79 1.27
CA ASP A 17 5.83 21.56 2.06
C ASP A 17 4.51 21.02 2.62
N ILE A 18 3.62 21.91 3.07
CA ILE A 18 2.28 21.54 3.50
C ILE A 18 1.48 20.98 2.31
N CYS A 19 1.56 21.60 1.14
CA CYS A 19 0.91 21.06 -0.07
C CYS A 19 1.40 19.65 -0.39
N LEU A 20 2.72 19.42 -0.39
CA LEU A 20 3.31 18.10 -0.64
C LEU A 20 2.85 17.06 0.39
N LEU A 21 2.82 17.41 1.68
CA LEU A 21 2.36 16.51 2.73
C LEU A 21 0.88 16.13 2.56
N LEU A 22 0.02 17.08 2.24
CA LEU A 22 -1.40 16.81 1.97
C LEU A 22 -1.60 15.97 0.71
N MET A 23 -0.81 16.23 -0.35
CA MET A 23 -0.82 15.42 -1.56
C MET A 23 -0.39 13.97 -1.28
N ALA A 24 0.69 13.77 -0.52
CA ALA A 24 1.14 12.44 -0.09
C ALA A 24 0.03 11.68 0.66
N ALA A 25 -0.62 12.34 1.63
CA ALA A 25 -1.72 11.75 2.38
C ALA A 25 -2.92 11.33 1.49
N ILE A 26 -3.23 12.12 0.44
CA ILE A 26 -4.27 11.77 -0.53
C ILE A 26 -3.84 10.55 -1.35
N LEU A 27 -2.59 10.54 -1.85
CA LEU A 27 -2.06 9.43 -2.64
C LEU A 27 -2.07 8.10 -1.87
N ASP A 28 -1.66 8.11 -0.61
CA ASP A 28 -1.68 6.91 0.25
C ASP A 28 -3.09 6.40 0.48
N ASN A 29 -4.01 7.28 0.89
CA ASN A 29 -5.39 6.88 1.20
C ASN A 29 -6.18 6.42 -0.03
N THR A 30 -5.80 6.86 -1.22
CA THR A 30 -6.48 6.54 -2.48
C THR A 30 -5.74 5.50 -3.31
N LEU A 31 -4.60 4.99 -2.85
CA LEU A 31 -3.70 4.14 -3.63
C LEU A 31 -3.45 4.72 -5.03
N ASN A 32 -2.98 5.96 -5.07
CA ASN A 32 -2.80 6.71 -6.32
C ASN A 32 -4.11 6.80 -7.15
N PHE A 33 -5.21 7.11 -6.51
CA PHE A 33 -6.57 7.21 -7.08
C PHE A 33 -7.17 5.90 -7.62
N LYS A 34 -6.58 4.75 -7.29
CA LYS A 34 -7.02 3.42 -7.75
C LYS A 34 -7.88 2.68 -6.74
N ALA A 35 -7.89 3.10 -5.48
CA ALA A 35 -8.72 2.50 -4.45
C ALA A 35 -10.21 2.78 -4.69
N LYS A 36 -11.08 1.78 -4.45
CA LYS A 36 -12.55 1.91 -4.60
C LYS A 36 -13.17 3.10 -3.83
N PRO A 37 -12.72 3.47 -2.62
CA PRO A 37 -13.26 4.61 -1.89
C PRO A 37 -12.82 5.97 -2.45
N THR A 38 -12.00 6.04 -3.48
CA THR A 38 -11.57 7.29 -4.12
C THR A 38 -12.78 8.06 -4.66
N THR A 39 -12.84 9.35 -4.35
CA THR A 39 -13.92 10.22 -4.76
C THR A 39 -13.42 11.40 -5.60
N SER A 40 -14.34 12.11 -6.26
CA SER A 40 -14.01 13.37 -6.95
C SER A 40 -13.45 14.44 -6.03
N ARG A 41 -13.77 14.38 -4.71
CA ARG A 41 -13.23 15.30 -3.70
C ARG A 41 -11.72 15.14 -3.54
N ASP A 42 -11.25 13.88 -3.54
CA ASP A 42 -9.81 13.56 -3.42
C ASP A 42 -9.04 14.07 -4.64
N ILE A 43 -9.57 13.82 -5.84
CA ILE A 43 -8.98 14.28 -7.10
C ILE A 43 -8.95 15.81 -7.17
N ASN A 44 -10.03 16.47 -6.80
CA ASN A 44 -10.12 17.94 -6.79
C ASN A 44 -9.13 18.55 -5.79
N ALA A 45 -9.05 18.00 -4.57
CA ALA A 45 -8.12 18.49 -3.56
C ALA A 45 -6.67 18.35 -4.05
N TYR A 46 -6.30 17.16 -4.56
CA TYR A 46 -4.97 16.92 -5.11
C TYR A 46 -4.62 17.89 -6.23
N THR A 47 -5.51 18.06 -7.21
CA THR A 47 -5.27 18.96 -8.36
C THR A 47 -5.07 20.41 -7.94
N LYS A 48 -5.79 20.88 -6.92
CA LYS A 48 -5.62 22.23 -6.38
C LYS A 48 -4.29 22.37 -5.64
N LEU A 49 -3.94 21.38 -4.80
CA LEU A 49 -2.65 21.36 -4.10
C LEU A 49 -1.46 21.32 -5.06
N GLU A 50 -1.52 20.53 -6.13
CA GLU A 50 -0.51 20.44 -7.16
C GLU A 50 -0.26 21.78 -7.84
N LYS A 51 -1.33 22.54 -8.14
CA LYS A 51 -1.24 23.90 -8.69
C LYS A 51 -0.59 24.87 -7.70
N LEU A 52 -0.99 24.81 -6.41
CA LEU A 52 -0.43 25.65 -5.36
C LEU A 52 1.07 25.35 -5.14
N ALA A 53 1.44 24.08 -5.16
CA ALA A 53 2.83 23.64 -5.00
C ALA A 53 3.71 24.01 -6.21
N ASN A 54 3.09 24.33 -7.35
CA ASN A 54 3.77 24.72 -8.60
C ASN A 54 4.91 23.77 -8.98
N LEU A 55 4.60 22.46 -9.07
CA LEU A 55 5.58 21.43 -9.37
C LEU A 55 5.81 21.31 -10.89
N ASN A 56 7.05 21.01 -11.27
CA ASN A 56 7.47 20.76 -12.65
C ASN A 56 7.77 19.26 -12.92
N PHE A 57 7.32 18.37 -12.04
CA PHE A 57 7.51 16.92 -12.14
C PHE A 57 6.27 16.18 -11.60
N ASN A 58 6.17 14.89 -11.92
CA ASN A 58 5.10 14.01 -11.43
C ASN A 58 5.35 13.66 -9.96
N TYR A 59 4.63 14.32 -9.05
CA TYR A 59 4.82 14.12 -7.62
C TYR A 59 4.39 12.72 -7.16
N ALA A 60 3.34 12.15 -7.73
CA ALA A 60 2.88 10.81 -7.36
C ALA A 60 3.96 9.75 -7.63
N GLU A 61 4.55 9.77 -8.81
CA GLU A 61 5.64 8.86 -9.17
C GLU A 61 6.87 9.06 -8.28
N PHE A 62 7.27 10.32 -8.07
CA PHE A 62 8.37 10.65 -7.17
C PHE A 62 8.11 10.10 -5.76
N TYR A 63 6.96 10.40 -5.19
CA TYR A 63 6.58 10.01 -3.83
C TYR A 63 6.63 8.49 -3.63
N PHE A 64 5.99 7.72 -4.50
CA PHE A 64 5.98 6.26 -4.36
C PHE A 64 7.35 5.63 -4.64
N ASN A 65 8.16 6.19 -5.53
CA ASN A 65 9.54 5.73 -5.72
C ASN A 65 10.40 5.95 -4.48
N GLU A 66 10.30 7.10 -3.80
CA GLU A 66 11.01 7.36 -2.54
C GLU A 66 10.54 6.42 -1.42
N CYS A 67 9.23 6.19 -1.29
CA CYS A 67 8.69 5.21 -0.36
C CYS A 67 9.24 3.80 -0.65
N GLU A 68 9.25 3.39 -1.91
CA GLU A 68 9.78 2.09 -2.33
C GLU A 68 11.27 1.93 -2.03
N GLN A 69 12.09 2.96 -2.25
CA GLN A 69 13.52 2.92 -1.88
C GLN A 69 13.70 2.74 -0.37
N THR A 70 12.87 3.40 0.43
CA THR A 70 12.89 3.24 1.90
C THR A 70 12.54 1.81 2.30
N ILE A 71 11.53 1.21 1.67
CA ILE A 71 11.12 -0.18 1.88
C ILE A 71 12.27 -1.14 1.47
N LYS A 72 12.86 -0.96 0.28
CA LYS A 72 13.95 -1.78 -0.22
C LYS A 72 15.19 -1.76 0.67
N ASN A 73 15.52 -0.60 1.23
CA ASN A 73 16.68 -0.44 2.12
C ASN A 73 16.54 -1.23 3.42
N ASN A 74 15.32 -1.50 3.88
CA ASN A 74 15.06 -2.31 5.07
C ASN A 74 13.73 -3.08 4.96
N LEU A 75 13.64 -3.96 3.96
CA LEU A 75 12.43 -4.71 3.64
C LEU A 75 11.87 -5.49 4.84
N LYS A 76 12.74 -6.13 5.62
CA LYS A 76 12.33 -6.88 6.81
C LYS A 76 11.63 -5.98 7.84
N ALA A 77 12.19 -4.81 8.13
CA ALA A 77 11.57 -3.88 9.05
C ALA A 77 10.26 -3.31 8.49
N ALA A 78 10.20 -2.99 7.20
CA ALA A 78 8.98 -2.51 6.56
C ALA A 78 7.84 -3.53 6.69
N ILE A 79 8.10 -4.82 6.44
CA ILE A 79 7.13 -5.91 6.62
C ILE A 79 6.66 -5.99 8.07
N LEU A 80 7.59 -6.02 9.03
CA LEU A 80 7.24 -6.15 10.45
C LEU A 80 6.45 -4.95 10.98
N ASN A 81 6.76 -3.74 10.53
CA ASN A 81 6.08 -2.51 10.96
C ASN A 81 4.63 -2.43 10.47
N ASP A 82 4.31 -3.04 9.33
CA ASP A 82 2.92 -3.09 8.82
C ASP A 82 2.30 -4.50 8.96
N THR A 83 2.77 -5.26 9.94
CA THR A 83 2.16 -6.53 10.33
C THR A 83 1.18 -6.31 11.48
N LYS A 84 -0.05 -6.76 11.30
CA LYS A 84 -1.14 -6.70 12.28
C LYS A 84 -1.40 -8.08 12.85
N LEU A 85 -1.72 -8.12 14.15
CA LEU A 85 -2.15 -9.34 14.82
C LEU A 85 -3.67 -9.29 15.03
N ASP A 86 -4.39 -10.15 14.32
CA ASP A 86 -5.85 -10.22 14.46
C ASP A 86 -6.22 -11.20 15.58
N ASN A 87 -6.73 -10.68 16.68
CA ASN A 87 -7.19 -11.47 17.83
C ASN A 87 -8.69 -11.72 17.82
N THR A 88 -9.39 -11.41 16.73
CA THR A 88 -10.86 -11.52 16.66
C THR A 88 -11.34 -12.95 16.42
N GLY A 89 -10.45 -13.88 16.05
CA GLY A 89 -10.79 -15.26 15.70
C GLY A 89 -11.59 -15.38 14.39
N GLY A 90 -11.44 -14.36 13.51
CA GLY A 90 -12.12 -14.30 12.22
C GLY A 90 -11.53 -15.27 11.17
N LYS A 91 -11.93 -15.08 9.91
CA LYS A 91 -11.44 -15.86 8.77
C LYS A 91 -10.05 -15.41 8.27
N VAL A 92 -9.54 -14.27 8.76
CA VAL A 92 -8.23 -13.74 8.44
C VAL A 92 -7.20 -14.42 9.35
N PRO A 93 -6.02 -14.82 8.84
CA PRO A 93 -4.96 -15.35 9.69
C PRO A 93 -4.58 -14.34 10.78
N HIS A 94 -4.21 -14.85 11.97
CA HIS A 94 -3.80 -14.02 13.10
C HIS A 94 -2.68 -13.05 12.72
N VAL A 95 -1.70 -13.48 11.94
CA VAL A 95 -0.61 -12.64 11.43
C VAL A 95 -0.93 -12.18 10.02
N PHE A 96 -1.20 -10.90 9.85
CA PHE A 96 -1.51 -10.29 8.56
C PHE A 96 -0.58 -9.11 8.28
N ALA A 97 0.27 -9.25 7.26
CA ALA A 97 1.15 -8.20 6.79
C ALA A 97 0.60 -7.54 5.53
N GLN A 98 0.90 -6.25 5.33
CA GLN A 98 0.57 -5.53 4.12
C GLN A 98 1.73 -4.65 3.70
N LEU A 99 1.98 -4.55 2.39
CA LEU A 99 2.83 -3.50 1.82
C LEU A 99 2.18 -2.95 0.55
N VAL A 100 2.29 -1.65 0.37
CA VAL A 100 1.95 -0.95 -0.87
C VAL A 100 3.24 -0.41 -1.47
N VAL A 101 3.54 -0.77 -2.71
CA VAL A 101 4.76 -0.37 -3.42
C VAL A 101 4.42 0.10 -4.83
N TRP A 102 5.34 0.86 -5.45
CA TRP A 102 5.16 1.24 -6.85
C TRP A 102 5.27 0.02 -7.76
N ASP A 103 6.34 -0.79 -7.61
CA ASP A 103 6.58 -2.01 -8.38
C ASP A 103 6.89 -3.19 -7.44
N ALA A 104 6.03 -4.21 -7.44
CA ALA A 104 6.17 -5.37 -6.57
C ALA A 104 7.29 -6.34 -6.99
N SER A 105 7.83 -6.24 -8.20
CA SER A 105 8.78 -7.23 -8.75
C SER A 105 9.97 -7.46 -7.83
N ASN A 106 10.59 -6.39 -7.34
CA ASN A 106 11.75 -6.50 -6.46
C ASN A 106 11.44 -7.17 -5.12
N ILE A 107 10.22 -6.97 -4.59
CA ILE A 107 9.78 -7.59 -3.33
C ILE A 107 9.55 -9.09 -3.55
N ILE A 108 8.94 -9.45 -4.68
CA ILE A 108 8.68 -10.83 -5.08
C ILE A 108 10.00 -11.59 -5.30
N ASP A 109 10.98 -10.99 -5.95
CA ASP A 109 12.33 -11.58 -6.15
C ASP A 109 13.04 -11.84 -4.81
N ASN A 110 12.68 -11.11 -3.77
CA ASN A 110 13.23 -11.25 -2.42
C ASN A 110 12.26 -11.96 -1.45
N ILE A 111 11.42 -12.86 -1.93
CA ILE A 111 10.40 -13.58 -1.14
C ILE A 111 10.97 -14.25 0.13
N ASN A 112 12.22 -14.67 0.11
CA ASN A 112 12.88 -15.25 1.29
C ASN A 112 12.94 -14.29 2.48
N ILE A 113 13.05 -12.98 2.24
CA ILE A 113 13.02 -11.97 3.30
C ILE A 113 11.64 -11.89 3.94
N ILE A 114 10.57 -12.02 3.12
CA ILE A 114 9.19 -12.07 3.61
C ILE A 114 9.02 -13.29 4.55
N HIS A 115 9.44 -14.46 4.09
CA HIS A 115 9.39 -15.68 4.90
C HIS A 115 10.18 -15.54 6.20
N GLU A 116 11.37 -14.98 6.14
CA GLU A 116 12.22 -14.76 7.33
C GLU A 116 11.55 -13.80 8.33
N ALA A 117 11.01 -12.69 7.84
CA ALA A 117 10.33 -11.70 8.68
C ALA A 117 9.10 -12.30 9.37
N LEU A 118 8.20 -12.91 8.62
CA LEU A 118 6.90 -13.36 9.13
C LEU A 118 6.99 -14.66 9.93
N ARG A 119 7.99 -15.51 9.68
CA ARG A 119 8.26 -16.70 10.49
C ARG A 119 8.59 -16.39 11.96
N THR A 120 9.00 -15.16 12.26
CA THR A 120 9.29 -14.74 13.65
C THR A 120 8.07 -14.81 14.55
N PHE A 121 6.86 -14.72 14.02
CA PHE A 121 5.61 -14.82 14.77
C PHE A 121 5.27 -16.27 15.18
N LYS A 122 5.90 -17.29 14.56
CA LYS A 122 5.67 -18.74 14.84
C LYS A 122 4.23 -19.19 14.61
N GLU A 123 3.48 -18.47 13.81
CA GLU A 123 2.07 -18.72 13.49
C GLU A 123 1.86 -18.66 11.97
N PRO A 124 0.75 -19.23 11.45
CA PRO A 124 0.36 -19.04 10.05
C PRO A 124 0.15 -17.55 9.73
N TRP A 125 0.67 -17.12 8.59
CA TRP A 125 0.64 -15.73 8.18
C TRP A 125 0.17 -15.58 6.74
N LEU A 126 -0.40 -14.41 6.47
CA LEU A 126 -0.76 -13.95 5.13
C LEU A 126 -0.18 -12.56 4.92
N MET A 127 0.43 -12.34 3.76
CA MET A 127 0.86 -11.00 3.34
C MET A 127 0.08 -10.57 2.10
N ASN A 128 -0.42 -9.34 2.12
CA ASN A 128 -0.99 -8.65 0.97
C ASN A 128 0.02 -7.64 0.45
N LEU A 129 0.54 -7.87 -0.76
CA LEU A 129 1.46 -6.97 -1.45
C LEU A 129 0.71 -6.32 -2.62
N ILE A 130 0.68 -4.99 -2.66
CA ILE A 130 -0.04 -4.22 -3.68
C ILE A 130 0.97 -3.49 -4.55
N SER A 131 0.95 -3.77 -5.87
CA SER A 131 1.70 -3.04 -6.90
C SER A 131 0.82 -1.95 -7.50
N LEU A 132 1.20 -0.68 -7.33
CA LEU A 132 0.45 0.45 -7.88
C LEU A 132 0.68 0.63 -9.39
N LYS A 133 1.87 0.30 -9.88
CA LYS A 133 2.22 0.37 -11.30
C LYS A 133 1.32 -0.51 -12.16
N ASP A 134 1.15 -1.76 -11.75
CA ASP A 134 0.39 -2.77 -12.49
C ASP A 134 -1.06 -2.89 -12.02
N VAL A 135 -1.45 -2.19 -10.96
CA VAL A 135 -2.77 -2.31 -10.31
C VAL A 135 -3.05 -3.75 -9.90
N LYS A 136 -2.06 -4.43 -9.33
CA LYS A 136 -2.15 -5.85 -8.96
C LYS A 136 -2.00 -6.06 -7.47
N GLY A 137 -2.82 -6.95 -6.93
CA GLY A 137 -2.67 -7.49 -5.59
C GLY A 137 -2.02 -8.88 -5.64
N PHE A 138 -1.06 -9.11 -4.75
CA PHE A 138 -0.41 -10.41 -4.56
C PHE A 138 -0.69 -10.87 -3.14
N LEU A 139 -1.18 -12.10 -2.99
CA LEU A 139 -1.30 -12.75 -1.70
C LEU A 139 -0.18 -13.76 -1.54
N ILE A 140 0.54 -13.69 -0.44
CA ILE A 140 1.73 -14.50 -0.18
C ILE A 140 1.54 -15.23 1.14
N SER A 141 1.70 -16.55 1.11
CA SER A 141 1.69 -17.41 2.31
C SER A 141 2.40 -18.73 2.01
N ASN A 142 3.02 -19.32 3.02
CA ASN A 142 3.56 -20.68 2.96
C ASN A 142 2.68 -21.73 3.66
N ASP A 143 1.55 -21.31 4.22
CA ASP A 143 0.61 -22.23 4.91
C ASP A 143 -0.43 -22.76 3.93
N ASN A 144 -0.54 -24.10 3.84
CA ASN A 144 -1.42 -24.75 2.89
C ASN A 144 -2.91 -24.53 3.21
N THR A 145 -3.28 -24.36 4.47
CA THR A 145 -4.66 -24.11 4.87
C THR A 145 -5.08 -22.71 4.44
N ILE A 146 -4.21 -21.72 4.65
CA ILE A 146 -4.43 -20.34 4.20
C ILE A 146 -4.55 -20.31 2.67
N LYS A 147 -3.62 -20.94 1.95
CA LYS A 147 -3.66 -21.01 0.47
C LYS A 147 -4.98 -21.56 -0.02
N SER A 148 -5.41 -22.72 0.49
CA SER A 148 -6.67 -23.36 0.09
C SER A 148 -7.89 -22.47 0.34
N ASN A 149 -7.95 -21.79 1.48
CA ASN A 149 -9.04 -20.86 1.80
C ASN A 149 -9.06 -19.65 0.85
N ILE A 150 -7.90 -19.12 0.53
CA ILE A 150 -7.73 -17.98 -0.40
C ILE A 150 -8.17 -18.37 -1.81
N GLU A 151 -7.72 -19.52 -2.32
CA GLU A 151 -8.06 -20.03 -3.66
C GLU A 151 -9.57 -20.19 -3.82
N GLN A 152 -10.23 -20.73 -2.79
CA GLN A 152 -11.69 -20.90 -2.79
C GLN A 152 -12.46 -19.57 -2.71
N THR A 153 -11.89 -18.58 -1.99
CA THR A 153 -12.56 -17.30 -1.75
C THR A 153 -12.42 -16.33 -2.92
N PHE A 154 -11.24 -16.26 -3.52
CA PHE A 154 -10.89 -15.25 -4.52
C PHE A 154 -10.77 -15.79 -5.94
N ASN A 155 -11.04 -17.09 -6.15
CA ASN A 155 -10.91 -17.74 -7.46
C ASN A 155 -9.54 -17.49 -8.11
N CYS A 156 -8.49 -17.60 -7.33
CA CYS A 156 -7.10 -17.49 -7.76
C CYS A 156 -6.36 -18.80 -7.48
N THR A 157 -5.12 -18.92 -7.94
CA THR A 157 -4.28 -20.11 -7.72
C THR A 157 -2.92 -19.68 -7.22
N PHE A 158 -2.42 -20.37 -6.19
CA PHE A 158 -1.05 -20.19 -5.74
C PHE A 158 -0.06 -20.90 -6.68
N ASN A 159 0.90 -20.14 -7.17
CA ASN A 159 2.11 -20.70 -7.77
C ASN A 159 3.22 -20.60 -6.71
N ASN A 160 3.63 -21.75 -6.17
CA ASN A 160 4.42 -21.83 -4.93
C ASN A 160 3.71 -21.09 -3.78
N ASP A 161 4.25 -19.95 -3.34
CA ASP A 161 3.76 -19.21 -2.18
C ASP A 161 3.04 -17.90 -2.56
N ILE A 162 2.83 -17.64 -3.85
CA ILE A 162 2.25 -16.38 -4.38
C ILE A 162 1.01 -16.68 -5.20
N ALA A 163 -0.07 -15.96 -4.90
CA ALA A 163 -1.24 -15.86 -5.77
C ALA A 163 -1.43 -14.42 -6.25
N ILE A 164 -1.83 -14.24 -7.49
CA ILE A 164 -2.22 -12.94 -8.05
C ILE A 164 -3.74 -12.84 -7.92
N LEU A 165 -4.21 -11.76 -7.31
CA LEU A 165 -5.64 -11.50 -7.22
C LEU A 165 -6.22 -11.18 -8.59
N PRO A 166 -7.42 -11.67 -8.93
CA PRO A 166 -8.13 -11.28 -10.15
C PRO A 166 -8.52 -9.80 -10.09
N ASP A 167 -8.64 -9.17 -11.27
CA ASP A 167 -9.07 -7.78 -11.46
C ASP A 167 -10.50 -7.50 -10.95
#